data_c93ab87627205b572f93feff052b9574
#
_entry.id   c93ab87627205b572f93feff052b9574
#
_cell.length_a   1.000
_cell.length_b   1.000
_cell.length_c   1.000
_cell.angle_alpha   90.00
_cell.angle_beta   90.00
_cell.angle_gamma   90.00
#
_symmetry.space_group_name_H-M   'P 1'
#
loop_
_entity.id
_entity.type
_entity.pdbx_description
1 polymer ?
#
loop_
_entity_poly.entity_id
_entity_poly.type
_entity_poly.pdbx_seq_one_letter_code
_entity_poly.pdbx_strand_id
1 'polypeptide(L)'
;RVGSEIARHRDDNRFEKLATTPLGRGEWLLAHTLVNVAIIGLASLLILGLVVVLTGAAVPITPRLALLGPFIVGAVVLFCGFGAILGRLSSTQDGVIAASNTIAFPLLFLSDTFVTLELLPGWFAPLVELSPLTYFARGVRALTYGPAIEEPYGLELAVVGVLAVAFFVAGAYAIPRTD
;
A
#
# COMPACT_ATOMS: atom_id res chain seq x y z
N ARG A 1 6.71 -7.78 2.15
CA ARG A 1 7.20 -8.70 1.11
C ARG A 1 8.34 -8.10 0.29
N VAL A 2 8.14 -6.98 -0.43
CA VAL A 2 9.19 -6.40 -1.28
C VAL A 2 10.47 -6.07 -0.49
N GLY A 3 10.35 -5.46 0.68
CA GLY A 3 11.50 -5.14 1.52
C GLY A 3 12.27 -6.37 2.02
N SER A 4 11.56 -7.41 2.45
CA SER A 4 12.18 -8.67 2.87
C SER A 4 12.84 -9.44 1.72
N GLU A 5 12.28 -9.35 0.51
CA GLU A 5 12.91 -9.91 -0.70
C GLU A 5 14.20 -9.16 -1.06
N ILE A 6 14.24 -7.83 -0.93
CA ILE A 6 15.46 -7.05 -1.15
C ILE A 6 16.56 -7.46 -0.16
N ALA A 7 16.24 -7.57 1.12
CA ALA A 7 17.19 -8.01 2.13
C ALA A 7 17.70 -9.43 1.84
N ARG A 8 16.82 -10.36 1.51
CA ARG A 8 17.15 -11.74 1.16
C ARG A 8 18.02 -11.86 -0.08
N HIS A 9 17.72 -11.09 -1.14
CA HIS A 9 18.52 -11.09 -2.35
C HIS A 9 19.93 -10.54 -2.13
N ARG A 10 20.09 -9.62 -1.15
CA ARG A 10 21.39 -9.12 -0.75
C ARG A 10 22.18 -10.18 0.03
N ASP A 11 21.54 -10.89 0.96
CA ASP A 11 22.20 -11.95 1.75
C ASP A 11 22.63 -13.13 0.87
N ASP A 12 21.87 -13.44 -0.20
CA ASP A 12 22.17 -14.52 -1.16
C ASP A 12 23.11 -14.09 -2.31
N ASN A 13 23.67 -12.87 -2.30
CA ASN A 13 24.48 -12.28 -3.40
C ASN A 13 23.79 -12.34 -4.78
N ARG A 14 22.46 -12.37 -4.81
CA ARG A 14 21.69 -12.48 -6.07
C ARG A 14 21.71 -11.20 -6.89
N PHE A 15 22.00 -10.07 -6.27
CA PHE A 15 22.17 -8.81 -6.99
C PHE A 15 23.37 -8.82 -7.93
N GLU A 16 24.43 -9.57 -7.63
CA GLU A 16 25.57 -9.76 -8.55
C GLU A 16 25.14 -10.52 -9.82
N LYS A 17 24.23 -11.50 -9.69
CA LYS A 17 23.68 -12.22 -10.84
C LYS A 17 22.68 -11.35 -11.63
N LEU A 18 21.96 -10.44 -10.97
CA LEU A 18 21.10 -9.48 -11.63
C LEU A 18 21.88 -8.39 -12.38
N ALA A 19 23.09 -8.07 -11.94
CA ALA A 19 24.00 -7.16 -12.64
C ALA A 19 24.44 -7.67 -14.03
N THR A 20 24.37 -8.98 -14.25
CA THR A 20 24.64 -9.59 -15.57
C THR A 20 23.42 -9.59 -16.50
N THR A 21 22.24 -9.20 -16.02
CA THR A 21 21.01 -9.07 -16.80
C THR A 21 20.74 -7.59 -17.09
N PRO A 22 20.23 -7.23 -18.28
CA PRO A 22 19.91 -5.83 -18.65
C PRO A 22 18.67 -5.26 -17.93
N LEU A 23 18.27 -5.84 -16.79
CA LEU A 23 17.10 -5.42 -16.04
C LEU A 23 17.40 -4.15 -15.21
N GLY A 24 16.64 -3.09 -15.49
CA GLY A 24 16.66 -1.86 -14.70
C GLY A 24 16.03 -2.06 -13.31
N ARG A 25 16.48 -1.26 -12.32
CA ARG A 25 15.94 -1.31 -10.94
C ARG A 25 14.45 -1.06 -10.88
N GLY A 26 13.97 -0.10 -11.68
CA GLY A 26 12.55 0.21 -11.80
C GLY A 26 11.76 -0.95 -12.37
N GLU A 27 12.32 -1.68 -13.33
CA GLU A 27 11.68 -2.86 -13.94
C GLU A 27 11.55 -4.01 -12.94
N TRP A 28 12.59 -4.23 -12.13
CA TRP A 28 12.53 -5.23 -11.06
C TRP A 28 11.45 -4.88 -10.01
N LEU A 29 11.44 -3.62 -9.55
CA LEU A 29 10.42 -3.17 -8.61
C LEU A 29 9.01 -3.22 -9.22
N LEU A 30 8.88 -2.84 -10.49
CA LEU A 30 7.63 -2.89 -11.23
C LEU A 30 7.10 -4.32 -11.32
N ALA A 31 7.95 -5.29 -11.68
CA ALA A 31 7.55 -6.70 -11.76
C ALA A 31 7.05 -7.23 -10.41
N HIS A 32 7.76 -6.95 -9.33
CA HIS A 32 7.34 -7.33 -7.98
C HIS A 32 6.03 -6.62 -7.57
N THR A 33 5.89 -5.36 -7.92
CA THR A 33 4.67 -4.59 -7.65
C THR A 33 3.49 -5.16 -8.41
N LEU A 34 3.64 -5.51 -9.69
CA LEU A 34 2.56 -6.11 -10.48
C LEU A 34 2.10 -7.45 -9.91
N VAL A 35 3.02 -8.30 -9.48
CA VAL A 35 2.68 -9.57 -8.82
C VAL A 35 1.90 -9.29 -7.52
N ASN A 36 2.34 -8.34 -6.71
CA ASN A 36 1.62 -7.98 -5.48
C ASN A 36 0.25 -7.35 -5.78
N VAL A 37 0.12 -6.52 -6.81
CA VAL A 37 -1.18 -5.98 -7.27
C VAL A 37 -2.13 -7.12 -7.65
N ALA A 38 -1.65 -8.12 -8.39
CA ALA A 38 -2.48 -9.26 -8.77
C ALA A 38 -2.93 -10.07 -7.55
N ILE A 39 -2.00 -10.40 -6.65
CA ILE A 39 -2.29 -11.21 -5.45
C ILE A 39 -3.21 -10.44 -4.48
N ILE A 40 -2.84 -9.20 -4.12
CA ILE A 40 -3.59 -8.40 -3.14
C ILE A 40 -4.91 -7.95 -3.74
N GLY A 41 -4.93 -7.58 -5.02
CA GLY A 41 -6.14 -7.20 -5.72
C GLY A 41 -7.16 -8.34 -5.76
N LEU A 42 -6.74 -9.55 -6.13
CA LEU A 42 -7.60 -10.73 -6.12
C LEU A 42 -8.10 -11.03 -4.71
N ALA A 43 -7.20 -11.01 -3.72
CA ALA A 43 -7.56 -11.25 -2.32
C ALA A 43 -8.56 -10.20 -1.81
N SER A 44 -8.38 -8.93 -2.14
CA SER A 44 -9.30 -7.85 -1.76
C SER A 44 -10.69 -8.04 -2.36
N LEU A 45 -10.77 -8.44 -3.63
CA LEU A 45 -12.05 -8.73 -4.29
C LEU A 45 -12.73 -9.95 -3.69
N LEU A 46 -11.97 -11.01 -3.37
CA LEU A 46 -12.51 -12.20 -2.69
C LEU A 46 -13.05 -11.86 -1.30
N ILE A 47 -12.31 -11.07 -0.52
CA ILE A 47 -12.74 -10.63 0.81
C ILE A 47 -14.01 -9.77 0.70
N LEU A 48 -14.06 -8.82 -0.24
CA LEU A 48 -15.23 -7.98 -0.46
C LEU A 48 -16.45 -8.86 -0.83
N GLY A 49 -16.29 -9.80 -1.75
CA GLY A 49 -17.36 -10.74 -2.12
C GLY A 49 -17.82 -11.60 -0.94
N LEU A 50 -16.87 -12.09 -0.13
CA LEU A 50 -17.19 -12.88 1.07
C LEU A 50 -17.94 -12.05 2.11
N VAL A 51 -17.52 -10.80 2.35
CA VAL A 51 -18.23 -9.89 3.26
C VAL A 51 -19.67 -9.67 2.79
N VAL A 52 -19.88 -9.36 1.50
CA VAL A 52 -21.22 -9.17 0.93
C VAL A 52 -22.08 -10.41 1.14
N VAL A 53 -21.56 -11.60 0.85
CA VAL A 53 -22.31 -12.86 0.97
C VAL A 53 -22.62 -13.21 2.43
N LEU A 54 -21.66 -13.06 3.34
CA LEU A 54 -21.84 -13.48 4.73
C LEU A 54 -22.63 -12.47 5.57
N THR A 55 -22.49 -11.18 5.30
CA THR A 55 -23.15 -10.14 6.10
C THR A 55 -24.42 -9.60 5.48
N GLY A 56 -24.69 -9.92 4.20
CA GLY A 56 -25.79 -9.31 3.46
C GLY A 56 -25.60 -7.82 3.22
N ALA A 57 -24.37 -7.30 3.32
CA ALA A 57 -24.08 -5.89 3.15
C ALA A 57 -24.47 -5.43 1.74
N ALA A 58 -25.33 -4.42 1.65
CA ALA A 58 -25.75 -3.82 0.39
C ALA A 58 -24.63 -2.92 -0.15
N VAL A 59 -23.68 -3.51 -0.87
CA VAL A 59 -22.69 -2.73 -1.63
C VAL A 59 -23.34 -2.29 -2.94
N PRO A 60 -23.49 -0.99 -3.18
CA PRO A 60 -24.15 -0.50 -4.39
C PRO A 60 -23.26 -0.79 -5.61
N ILE A 61 -23.81 -1.57 -6.53
CA ILE A 61 -23.14 -1.90 -7.80
C ILE A 61 -23.31 -0.70 -8.75
N THR A 62 -22.45 0.28 -8.58
CA THR A 62 -22.41 1.47 -9.45
C THR A 62 -21.13 1.45 -10.30
N PRO A 63 -21.08 2.17 -11.44
CA PRO A 63 -19.84 2.29 -12.22
C PRO A 63 -18.64 2.82 -11.40
N ARG A 64 -18.91 3.56 -10.31
CA ARG A 64 -17.89 4.05 -9.37
C ARG A 64 -17.15 2.92 -8.65
N LEU A 65 -17.78 1.75 -8.48
CA LEU A 65 -17.15 0.59 -7.85
C LEU A 65 -15.90 0.12 -8.61
N ALA A 66 -15.82 0.38 -9.93
CA ALA A 66 -14.62 0.10 -10.72
C ALA A 66 -13.39 0.88 -10.25
N LEU A 67 -13.59 2.02 -9.56
CA LEU A 67 -12.50 2.83 -8.99
C LEU A 67 -11.83 2.17 -7.77
N LEU A 68 -12.39 1.10 -7.21
CA LEU A 68 -11.69 0.26 -6.24
C LEU A 68 -10.37 -0.28 -6.82
N GLY A 69 -10.34 -0.61 -8.11
CA GLY A 69 -9.12 -1.06 -8.78
C GLY A 69 -7.98 -0.06 -8.65
N PRO A 70 -8.13 1.19 -9.12
CA PRO A 70 -7.13 2.25 -8.93
C PRO A 70 -6.72 2.50 -7.48
N PHE A 71 -7.65 2.46 -6.52
CA PHE A 71 -7.30 2.60 -5.09
C PHE A 71 -6.43 1.45 -4.60
N ILE A 72 -6.79 0.20 -4.93
CA ILE A 72 -6.00 -0.99 -4.55
C ILE A 72 -4.61 -0.92 -5.21
N VAL A 73 -4.55 -0.62 -6.50
CA VAL A 73 -3.28 -0.49 -7.23
C VAL A 73 -2.41 0.59 -6.60
N GLY A 74 -2.97 1.79 -6.34
CA GLY A 74 -2.25 2.90 -5.72
C GLY A 74 -1.69 2.53 -4.34
N ALA A 75 -2.50 1.91 -3.48
CA ALA A 75 -2.06 1.46 -2.17
C ALA A 75 -0.94 0.41 -2.27
N VAL A 76 -1.08 -0.58 -3.16
CA VAL A 76 -0.04 -1.62 -3.34
C VAL A 76 1.26 -1.01 -3.85
N VAL A 77 1.21 -0.12 -4.84
CA VAL A 77 2.38 0.59 -5.39
C VAL A 77 3.07 1.40 -4.29
N LEU A 78 2.31 2.16 -3.49
CA LEU A 78 2.81 2.95 -2.37
C LEU A 78 3.58 2.07 -1.37
N PHE A 79 2.93 1.01 -0.88
CA PHE A 79 3.55 0.14 0.13
C PHE A 79 4.67 -0.74 -0.42
N CYS A 80 4.68 -1.08 -1.71
CA CYS A 80 5.83 -1.73 -2.36
C CYS A 80 7.04 -0.80 -2.40
N GLY A 81 6.85 0.47 -2.80
CA GLY A 81 7.90 1.48 -2.79
C GLY A 81 8.44 1.74 -1.38
N PHE A 82 7.54 1.89 -0.41
CA PHE A 82 7.91 2.04 1.00
C PHE A 82 8.68 0.83 1.52
N GLY A 83 8.24 -0.40 1.20
CA GLY A 83 8.94 -1.63 1.54
C GLY A 83 10.34 -1.70 0.92
N ALA A 84 10.53 -1.20 -0.30
CA ALA A 84 11.83 -1.13 -0.94
C ALA A 84 12.79 -0.18 -0.19
N ILE A 85 12.31 0.96 0.30
CA ILE A 85 13.08 1.89 1.13
C ILE A 85 13.51 1.20 2.44
N LEU A 86 12.59 0.53 3.13
CA LEU A 86 12.89 -0.21 4.36
C LEU A 86 13.90 -1.35 4.11
N GLY A 87 13.79 -2.04 2.98
CA GLY A 87 14.72 -3.09 2.59
C GLY A 87 16.15 -2.57 2.38
N ARG A 88 16.31 -1.29 1.99
CA ARG A 88 17.62 -0.64 1.93
C ARG A 88 18.18 -0.28 3.31
N LEU A 89 17.31 0.23 4.19
CA LEU A 89 17.72 0.72 5.51
C LEU A 89 18.08 -0.39 6.49
N SER A 90 17.55 -1.59 6.28
CA SER A 90 17.79 -2.74 7.15
C SER A 90 18.85 -3.67 6.54
N SER A 91 19.74 -4.18 7.37
CA SER A 91 20.78 -5.12 6.94
C SER A 91 20.30 -6.57 6.89
N THR A 92 19.21 -6.90 7.56
CA THR A 92 18.68 -8.27 7.67
C THR A 92 17.22 -8.33 7.33
N GLN A 93 16.74 -9.52 6.91
CA GLN A 93 15.32 -9.76 6.63
C GLN A 93 14.45 -9.52 7.88
N ASP A 94 14.89 -9.97 9.03
CA ASP A 94 14.17 -9.79 10.30
C ASP A 94 14.10 -8.31 10.69
N GLY A 95 15.15 -7.55 10.43
CA GLY A 95 15.17 -6.10 10.63
C GLY A 95 14.15 -5.37 9.77
N VAL A 96 13.97 -5.78 8.50
CA VAL A 96 12.91 -5.24 7.63
C VAL A 96 11.53 -5.55 8.18
N ILE A 97 11.31 -6.79 8.62
CA ILE A 97 10.01 -7.22 9.18
C ILE A 97 9.70 -6.42 10.44
N ALA A 98 10.67 -6.30 11.36
CA ALA A 98 10.52 -5.54 12.59
C ALA A 98 10.21 -4.06 12.30
N ALA A 99 10.98 -3.42 11.42
CA ALA A 99 10.76 -2.03 11.02
C ALA A 99 9.40 -1.83 10.35
N SER A 100 9.01 -2.76 9.45
CA SER A 100 7.71 -2.71 8.80
C SER A 100 6.56 -2.79 9.80
N ASN A 101 6.63 -3.69 10.77
CA ASN A 101 5.61 -3.83 11.81
C ASN A 101 5.57 -2.60 12.72
N THR A 102 6.74 -2.07 13.13
CA THR A 102 6.85 -0.88 13.97
C THR A 102 6.17 0.33 13.35
N ILE A 103 6.20 0.44 12.01
CA ILE A 103 5.56 1.54 11.30
C ILE A 103 4.10 1.21 10.94
N ALA A 104 3.81 -0.04 10.57
CA ALA A 104 2.47 -0.45 10.17
C ALA A 104 1.46 -0.36 11.31
N PHE A 105 1.84 -0.73 12.54
CA PHE A 105 0.92 -0.64 13.69
C PHE A 105 0.46 0.80 13.96
N PRO A 106 1.34 1.79 14.13
CA PRO A 106 0.91 3.18 14.26
C PRO A 106 0.06 3.67 13.09
N LEU A 107 0.43 3.34 11.84
CA LEU A 107 -0.35 3.73 10.68
C LEU A 107 -1.77 3.15 10.68
N LEU A 108 -1.94 1.90 11.13
CA LEU A 108 -3.24 1.27 11.27
C LEU A 108 -4.10 1.98 12.34
N PHE A 109 -3.53 2.33 13.49
CA PHE A 109 -4.24 3.04 14.55
C PHE A 109 -4.49 4.51 14.20
N LEU A 110 -3.60 5.13 13.44
CA LEU A 110 -3.76 6.48 12.91
C LEU A 110 -4.73 6.54 11.72
N SER A 111 -5.06 5.42 11.11
CA SER A 111 -6.09 5.40 10.07
C SER A 111 -7.47 5.42 10.73
N ASP A 112 -8.39 6.14 10.13
CA ASP A 112 -9.82 6.21 10.52
C ASP A 112 -10.57 4.86 10.35
N THR A 113 -9.82 3.75 10.39
CA THR A 113 -10.35 2.40 10.19
C THR A 113 -10.71 1.71 11.49
N PHE A 114 -9.90 1.89 12.54
CA PHE A 114 -10.10 1.23 13.85
C PHE A 114 -10.67 2.16 14.91
N VAL A 115 -10.33 3.45 14.84
CA VAL A 115 -10.78 4.43 15.82
C VAL A 115 -11.38 5.61 15.06
N THR A 116 -12.66 5.88 15.28
CA THR A 116 -13.32 7.04 14.69
C THR A 116 -12.74 8.33 15.26
N LEU A 117 -12.58 9.35 14.42
CA LEU A 117 -12.03 10.66 14.81
C LEU A 117 -12.79 11.30 15.99
N GLU A 118 -14.07 11.00 16.12
CA GLU A 118 -14.92 11.50 17.22
C GLU A 118 -14.48 11.04 18.61
N LEU A 119 -13.79 9.90 18.70
CA LEU A 119 -13.27 9.34 19.95
C LEU A 119 -11.86 9.83 20.29
N LEU A 120 -11.22 10.55 19.37
CA LEU A 120 -9.85 11.02 19.53
C LEU A 120 -9.80 12.48 19.97
N PRO A 121 -8.82 12.86 20.82
CA PRO A 121 -8.59 14.26 21.16
C PRO A 121 -8.31 15.09 19.89
N GLY A 122 -8.79 16.33 19.84
CA GLY A 122 -8.68 17.19 18.64
C GLY A 122 -7.25 17.41 18.11
N TRP A 123 -6.22 17.31 18.98
CA TRP A 123 -4.83 17.42 18.57
C TRP A 123 -4.34 16.20 17.75
N PHE A 124 -5.09 15.10 17.76
CA PHE A 124 -4.75 13.87 17.04
C PHE A 124 -5.20 13.90 15.56
N ALA A 125 -6.19 14.74 15.24
CA ALA A 125 -6.74 14.85 13.89
C ALA A 125 -5.67 15.08 12.80
N PRO A 126 -4.71 16.02 12.94
CA PRO A 126 -3.68 16.22 11.92
C PRO A 126 -2.75 15.02 11.72
N LEU A 127 -2.56 14.17 12.74
CA LEU A 127 -1.77 12.95 12.62
C LEU A 127 -2.50 11.88 11.79
N VAL A 128 -3.82 11.79 11.93
CA VAL A 128 -4.67 10.91 11.12
C VAL A 128 -4.64 11.32 9.65
N GLU A 129 -4.67 12.62 9.38
CA GLU A 129 -4.59 13.15 8.02
C GLU A 129 -3.21 12.94 7.37
N LEU A 130 -2.16 12.76 8.16
CA LEU A 130 -0.82 12.43 7.64
C LEU A 130 -0.71 10.97 7.18
N SER A 131 -1.60 10.09 7.63
CA SER A 131 -1.56 8.67 7.28
C SER A 131 -2.10 8.41 5.87
N PRO A 132 -1.31 7.83 4.96
CA PRO A 132 -1.78 7.46 3.63
C PRO A 132 -2.91 6.42 3.67
N LEU A 133 -2.95 5.62 4.74
CA LEU A 133 -3.98 4.61 4.95
C LEU A 133 -5.36 5.23 5.21
N THR A 134 -5.41 6.43 5.79
CA THR A 134 -6.65 7.19 6.00
C THR A 134 -7.33 7.54 4.68
N TYR A 135 -6.57 8.06 3.72
CA TYR A 135 -7.10 8.40 2.39
C TYR A 135 -7.56 7.15 1.63
N PHE A 136 -6.81 6.06 1.73
CA PHE A 136 -7.23 4.78 1.16
C PHE A 136 -8.54 4.29 1.78
N ALA A 137 -8.65 4.28 3.12
CA ALA A 137 -9.84 3.81 3.83
C ALA A 137 -11.07 4.67 3.52
N ARG A 138 -10.92 6.01 3.51
CA ARG A 138 -12.00 6.94 3.16
C ARG A 138 -12.45 6.74 1.71
N GLY A 139 -11.51 6.64 0.78
CA GLY A 139 -11.82 6.40 -0.63
C GLY A 139 -12.55 5.08 -0.86
N VAL A 140 -12.10 3.99 -0.24
CA VAL A 140 -12.79 2.68 -0.32
C VAL A 140 -14.19 2.78 0.30
N ARG A 141 -14.34 3.44 1.45
CA ARG A 141 -15.62 3.65 2.13
C ARG A 141 -16.60 4.44 1.26
N ALA A 142 -16.13 5.52 0.63
CA ALA A 142 -16.94 6.33 -0.29
C ALA A 142 -17.44 5.54 -1.52
N LEU A 143 -16.78 4.46 -1.88
CA LEU A 143 -17.15 3.60 -3.01
C LEU A 143 -18.02 2.40 -2.62
N THR A 144 -17.93 1.93 -1.37
CA THR A 144 -18.56 0.68 -0.92
C THR A 144 -19.68 0.87 0.08
N TYR A 145 -19.69 1.99 0.82
CA TYR A 145 -20.66 2.22 1.89
C TYR A 145 -21.75 3.22 1.43
N GLY A 146 -23.01 2.77 1.42
CA GLY A 146 -24.14 3.52 0.88
C GLY A 146 -24.28 4.99 1.33
N PRO A 147 -24.21 5.31 2.64
CA PRO A 147 -24.29 6.69 3.11
C PRO A 147 -23.13 7.61 2.65
N ALA A 148 -21.96 7.04 2.39
CA ALA A 148 -20.77 7.79 1.98
C ALA A 148 -20.61 7.92 0.45
N ILE A 149 -21.53 7.36 -0.36
CA ILE A 149 -21.42 7.41 -1.84
C ILE A 149 -21.50 8.83 -2.40
N GLU A 150 -22.11 9.75 -1.69
CA GLU A 150 -22.21 11.16 -2.09
C GLU A 150 -20.94 11.95 -1.75
N GLU A 151 -20.05 11.40 -0.91
CA GLU A 151 -18.80 12.05 -0.56
C GLU A 151 -17.83 12.07 -1.75
N PRO A 152 -17.07 13.18 -1.91
CA PRO A 152 -16.06 13.27 -2.95
C PRO A 152 -14.91 12.34 -2.61
N TYR A 153 -14.52 11.50 -3.55
CA TYR A 153 -13.37 10.56 -3.46
C TYR A 153 -12.16 11.00 -4.29
N GLY A 154 -12.30 12.11 -4.99
CA GLY A 154 -11.27 12.59 -5.92
C GLY A 154 -9.98 13.02 -5.22
N LEU A 155 -10.10 13.65 -4.05
CA LEU A 155 -8.95 14.02 -3.23
C LEU A 155 -8.20 12.79 -2.74
N GLU A 156 -8.91 11.81 -2.22
CA GLU A 156 -8.37 10.56 -1.69
C GLU A 156 -7.60 9.80 -2.76
N LEU A 157 -8.19 9.68 -3.95
CA LEU A 157 -7.55 9.02 -5.09
C LEU A 157 -6.30 9.80 -5.55
N ALA A 158 -6.37 11.12 -5.61
CA ALA A 158 -5.24 11.97 -5.97
C ALA A 158 -4.09 11.84 -4.96
N VAL A 159 -4.38 11.88 -3.66
CA VAL A 159 -3.36 11.75 -2.60
C VAL A 159 -2.73 10.37 -2.65
N VAL A 160 -3.51 9.29 -2.73
CA VAL A 160 -2.98 7.93 -2.84
C VAL A 160 -2.14 7.78 -4.10
N GLY A 161 -2.59 8.34 -5.24
CA GLY A 161 -1.86 8.30 -6.50
C GLY A 161 -0.52 9.05 -6.45
N VAL A 162 -0.50 10.26 -5.91
CA VAL A 162 0.73 11.06 -5.76
C VAL A 162 1.72 10.36 -4.83
N LEU A 163 1.25 9.87 -3.69
CA LEU A 163 2.09 9.14 -2.75
C LEU A 163 2.59 7.82 -3.35
N ALA A 164 1.76 7.10 -4.11
CA ALA A 164 2.18 5.88 -4.81
C ALA A 164 3.34 6.15 -5.75
N VAL A 165 3.24 7.18 -6.58
CA VAL A 165 4.32 7.58 -7.51
C VAL A 165 5.56 8.01 -6.74
N ALA A 166 5.41 8.85 -5.71
CA ALA A 166 6.53 9.35 -4.91
C ALA A 166 7.31 8.20 -4.23
N PHE A 167 6.60 7.30 -3.55
CA PHE A 167 7.22 6.17 -2.87
C PHE A 167 7.76 5.11 -3.84
N PHE A 168 7.12 4.91 -4.99
CA PHE A 168 7.64 4.01 -6.02
C PHE A 168 8.96 4.52 -6.60
N VAL A 169 9.02 5.80 -6.94
CA VAL A 169 10.25 6.44 -7.46
C VAL A 169 11.35 6.39 -6.39
N ALA A 170 11.05 6.81 -5.15
CA ALA A 170 12.00 6.74 -4.05
C ALA A 170 12.47 5.30 -3.79
N GLY A 171 11.56 4.32 -3.83
CA GLY A 171 11.85 2.91 -3.68
C GLY A 171 12.75 2.37 -4.80
N ALA A 172 12.50 2.76 -6.05
CA ALA A 172 13.33 2.38 -7.19
C ALA A 172 14.78 2.93 -7.04
N TYR A 173 14.93 4.15 -6.55
CA TYR A 173 16.26 4.71 -6.24
C TYR A 173 16.91 4.09 -5.00
N ALA A 174 16.10 3.53 -4.10
CA ALA A 174 16.60 2.86 -2.91
C ALA A 174 17.26 1.51 -3.19
N ILE A 175 16.95 0.84 -4.31
CA ILE A 175 17.56 -0.44 -4.67
C ILE A 175 19.04 -0.23 -5.01
N PRO A 176 20.00 -0.90 -4.32
CA PRO A 176 21.41 -0.70 -4.54
C PRO A 176 21.82 -1.04 -5.98
N ARG A 177 22.73 -0.25 -6.57
CA ARG A 177 23.55 -0.68 -7.71
C ARG A 177 24.67 -1.50 -7.12
N THR A 178 24.91 -2.67 -7.66
CA THR A 178 26.21 -3.30 -7.55
C THR A 178 27.16 -2.46 -8.40
N ASP A 179 27.96 -1.62 -7.77
CA ASP A 179 29.14 -1.03 -8.40
C ASP A 179 30.23 -2.09 -8.43
#